data_2c6e6cde3c02ba4c3e6b940384f3c8a7
#
_entry.id   2c6e6cde3c02ba4c3e6b940384f3c8a7
#
_cell.length_a   1.000
_cell.length_b   1.000
_cell.length_c   1.000
_cell.angle_alpha   90.00
_cell.angle_beta   90.00
_cell.angle_gamma   90.00
#
_symmetry.space_group_name_H-M   'P 1'
#
loop_
_entity.id
_entity.type
_entity.pdbx_description
1 polymer ?
#
loop_
_entity_poly.entity_id
_entity_poly.type
_entity_poly.pdbx_seq_one_letter_code
_entity_poly.pdbx_strand_id
1 'polypeptide(L)'
;MEIDYKHALPEADARARLERLGTYLTSKHGIKVDWTGAKAKFNGKYLVVKIDGELAVAPGVVTFRGVDPGFLWRKKATEYIQGKLEKYLDPKVPLSELPTEG
;
A
#
# COMPACT_ATOMS: atom_id res chain seq x y z
N MET A 1 1.26 -7.64 -11.56
CA MET A 1 2.01 -6.42 -11.20
C MET A 1 2.76 -6.66 -9.91
N GLU A 2 4.03 -6.33 -9.85
CA GLU A 2 4.88 -6.54 -8.69
C GLU A 2 5.76 -5.32 -8.44
N ILE A 3 5.82 -4.88 -7.18
CA ILE A 3 6.62 -3.73 -6.78
C ILE A 3 7.37 -4.09 -5.50
N ASP A 4 8.69 -3.93 -5.51
CA ASP A 4 9.52 -4.05 -4.33
C ASP A 4 9.99 -2.66 -3.93
N TYR A 5 9.69 -2.26 -2.69
CA TYR A 5 10.09 -0.97 -2.16
C TYR A 5 11.01 -1.16 -0.97
N LYS A 6 12.25 -0.71 -1.09
CA LYS A 6 13.24 -0.79 -0.02
C LYS A 6 13.05 0.37 0.95
N HIS A 7 13.15 0.09 2.25
CA HIS A 7 13.04 1.09 3.30
C HIS A 7 14.04 0.81 4.42
N ALA A 8 14.24 1.81 5.28
CA ALA A 8 15.18 1.71 6.40
C ALA A 8 14.49 1.67 7.76
N LEU A 9 13.17 1.42 7.79
CA LEU A 9 12.40 1.39 9.03
C LEU A 9 12.41 0.00 9.66
N PRO A 10 12.29 -0.09 11.01
CA PRO A 10 12.00 -1.37 11.65
C PRO A 10 10.70 -1.96 11.10
N GLU A 11 10.61 -3.29 11.04
CA GLU A 11 9.43 -3.96 10.48
C GLU A 11 8.13 -3.53 11.17
N ALA A 12 8.13 -3.45 12.50
CA ALA A 12 6.94 -3.05 13.25
C ALA A 12 6.48 -1.63 12.91
N ASP A 13 7.43 -0.71 12.73
CA ASP A 13 7.13 0.67 12.34
C ASP A 13 6.58 0.71 10.92
N ALA A 14 7.22 0.01 9.99
CA ALA A 14 6.74 -0.08 8.61
C ALA A 14 5.31 -0.64 8.55
N ARG A 15 5.04 -1.68 9.33
CA ARG A 15 3.70 -2.26 9.39
C ARG A 15 2.66 -1.28 9.93
N ALA A 16 2.97 -0.58 11.01
CA ALA A 16 2.06 0.40 11.60
C ALA A 16 1.71 1.52 10.59
N ARG A 17 2.70 1.96 9.84
CA ARG A 17 2.51 2.97 8.79
C ARG A 17 1.64 2.46 7.66
N LEU A 18 1.83 1.21 7.25
CA LEU A 18 1.03 0.62 6.18
C LEU A 18 -0.39 0.28 6.63
N GLU A 19 -0.62 0.06 7.93
CA GLU A 19 -1.98 -0.04 8.47
C GLU A 19 -2.72 1.28 8.29
N ARG A 20 -2.05 2.41 8.50
CA ARG A 20 -2.65 3.72 8.25
C ARG A 20 -2.94 3.93 6.77
N LEU A 21 -2.07 3.46 5.90
CA LEU A 21 -2.31 3.49 4.45
C LEU A 21 -3.56 2.69 4.10
N GLY A 22 -3.70 1.49 4.66
CA GLY A 22 -4.88 0.66 4.45
C GLY A 22 -6.16 1.37 4.88
N THR A 23 -6.15 2.00 6.04
CA THR A 23 -7.28 2.79 6.53
C THR A 23 -7.61 3.94 5.59
N TYR A 24 -6.59 4.63 5.09
CA TYR A 24 -6.76 5.70 4.12
C TYR A 24 -7.43 5.19 2.83
N LEU A 25 -6.96 4.07 2.29
CA LEU A 25 -7.50 3.51 1.06
C LEU A 25 -8.95 3.06 1.23
N THR A 26 -9.29 2.52 2.39
CA THR A 26 -10.68 2.16 2.70
C THR A 26 -11.56 3.41 2.78
N SER A 27 -11.08 4.45 3.45
CA SER A 27 -11.81 5.71 3.60
C SER A 27 -12.03 6.40 2.26
N LYS A 28 -10.98 6.49 1.45
CA LYS A 28 -11.04 7.25 0.21
C LYS A 28 -11.68 6.49 -0.94
N HIS A 29 -11.37 5.21 -1.08
CA HIS A 29 -11.75 4.41 -2.25
C HIS A 29 -12.65 3.22 -1.94
N GLY A 30 -12.97 2.97 -0.68
CA GLY A 30 -13.76 1.81 -0.30
C GLY A 30 -13.05 0.48 -0.49
N ILE A 31 -11.73 0.48 -0.56
CA ILE A 31 -10.93 -0.72 -0.73
C ILE A 31 -10.90 -1.49 0.58
N LYS A 32 -11.24 -2.78 0.52
CA LYS A 32 -11.17 -3.64 1.69
C LYS A 32 -9.73 -4.09 1.92
N VAL A 33 -9.28 -3.99 3.17
CA VAL A 33 -7.92 -4.36 3.56
C VAL A 33 -7.99 -5.32 4.73
N ASP A 34 -7.42 -6.51 4.56
CA ASP A 34 -7.38 -7.55 5.59
C ASP A 34 -5.94 -7.91 5.92
N TRP A 35 -5.55 -7.72 7.18
CA TRP A 35 -4.22 -8.07 7.66
C TRP A 35 -4.19 -9.47 8.24
N THR A 36 -3.12 -10.21 7.91
CA THR A 36 -2.79 -11.50 8.51
C THR A 36 -1.28 -11.51 8.75
N GLY A 37 -0.86 -11.33 10.01
CA GLY A 37 0.56 -11.20 10.32
C GLY A 37 1.16 -10.00 9.60
N ALA A 38 2.23 -10.21 8.83
CA ALA A 38 2.93 -9.18 8.09
C ALA A 38 2.42 -9.00 6.67
N LYS A 39 1.25 -9.54 6.35
CA LYS A 39 0.65 -9.47 5.01
C LYS A 39 -0.72 -8.81 5.05
N ALA A 40 -1.01 -7.99 4.06
CA ALA A 40 -2.31 -7.36 3.89
C ALA A 40 -2.88 -7.70 2.52
N LYS A 41 -4.13 -8.14 2.47
CA LYS A 41 -4.84 -8.34 1.23
C LYS A 41 -5.72 -7.14 0.94
N PHE A 42 -5.64 -6.64 -0.29
CA PHE A 42 -6.39 -5.50 -0.78
C PHE A 42 -7.40 -5.96 -1.80
N ASN A 43 -8.64 -5.56 -1.63
CA ASN A 43 -9.73 -6.00 -2.50
C ASN A 43 -10.73 -4.86 -2.69
N GLY A 44 -11.05 -4.58 -3.94
CA GLY A 44 -12.00 -3.52 -4.22
C GLY A 44 -12.05 -3.14 -5.67
N LYS A 45 -12.55 -1.94 -5.92
CA LYS A 45 -12.73 -1.43 -7.26
C LYS A 45 -12.47 0.07 -7.26
N TYR A 46 -11.66 0.52 -8.19
CA TYR A 46 -11.45 1.95 -8.43
C TYR A 46 -11.93 2.28 -9.84
N LEU A 47 -13.03 3.02 -9.93
CA LEU A 47 -13.72 3.24 -11.19
C LEU A 47 -14.11 1.88 -11.80
N VAL A 48 -13.57 1.55 -12.97
CA VAL A 48 -13.82 0.26 -13.64
C VAL A 48 -12.70 -0.74 -13.41
N VAL A 49 -11.67 -0.36 -12.65
CA VAL A 49 -10.48 -1.17 -12.42
C VAL A 49 -10.66 -2.03 -11.17
N LYS A 50 -10.55 -3.33 -11.34
CA LYS A 50 -10.55 -4.26 -10.21
C LYS A 50 -9.21 -4.17 -9.47
N ILE A 51 -9.29 -3.98 -8.15
CA ILE A 51 -8.11 -3.97 -7.29
C ILE A 51 -8.08 -5.27 -6.52
N ASP A 52 -7.02 -6.04 -6.71
CA ASP A 52 -6.81 -7.31 -6.04
C ASP A 52 -5.31 -7.49 -5.88
N GLY A 53 -4.83 -7.42 -4.66
CA GLY A 53 -3.40 -7.48 -4.42
C GLY A 53 -3.07 -7.85 -2.99
N GLU A 54 -1.79 -8.10 -2.76
CA GLU A 54 -1.25 -8.44 -1.46
C GLU A 54 0.02 -7.64 -1.23
N LEU A 55 0.17 -7.13 -0.01
CA LEU A 55 1.35 -6.40 0.41
C LEU A 55 2.01 -7.18 1.54
N ALA A 56 3.30 -7.45 1.40
CA ALA A 56 4.08 -8.16 2.41
C ALA A 56 5.13 -7.23 3.01
N VAL A 57 5.15 -7.14 4.34
CA VAL A 57 6.10 -6.32 5.08
C VAL A 57 7.22 -7.22 5.59
N ALA A 58 8.46 -6.89 5.24
CA ALA A 58 9.64 -7.58 5.71
C ALA A 58 10.70 -6.56 6.16
N PRO A 59 11.71 -6.97 6.92
CA PRO A 59 12.81 -6.06 7.26
C PRO A 59 13.46 -5.52 5.98
N GLY A 60 13.49 -4.20 5.85
CA GLY A 60 14.16 -3.53 4.76
C GLY A 60 13.42 -3.49 3.42
N VAL A 61 12.31 -4.21 3.27
CA VAL A 61 11.59 -4.22 2.00
C VAL A 61 10.11 -4.49 2.20
N VAL A 62 9.30 -3.79 1.40
CA VAL A 62 7.86 -4.05 1.28
C VAL A 62 7.59 -4.47 -0.16
N THR A 63 6.92 -5.61 -0.33
CA THR A 63 6.60 -6.14 -1.65
C THR A 63 5.10 -6.07 -1.88
N PHE A 64 4.71 -5.49 -3.00
CA PHE A 64 3.32 -5.50 -3.46
C PHE A 64 3.19 -6.41 -4.66
N ARG A 65 2.19 -7.29 -4.64
CA ARG A 65 1.84 -8.16 -5.75
C ARG A 65 0.35 -8.08 -6.00
N GLY A 66 -0.02 -7.83 -7.24
CA GLY A 66 -1.44 -7.68 -7.57
C GLY A 66 -1.74 -8.06 -9.00
N VAL A 67 -3.03 -8.16 -9.25
CA VAL A 67 -3.54 -8.41 -10.60
C VAL A 67 -3.19 -7.20 -11.48
N ASP A 68 -2.71 -7.47 -12.70
CA ASP A 68 -2.40 -6.42 -13.66
C ASP A 68 -3.70 -5.71 -14.07
N PRO A 69 -3.78 -4.37 -13.89
CA PRO A 69 -4.99 -3.63 -14.23
C PRO A 69 -5.17 -3.39 -15.74
N GLY A 70 -4.29 -3.95 -16.57
CA GLY A 70 -4.26 -3.69 -18.00
C GLY A 70 -3.29 -2.59 -18.39
N PHE A 71 -2.82 -2.62 -19.65
CA PHE A 71 -1.72 -1.74 -20.04
C PHE A 71 -2.08 -0.25 -19.97
N LEU A 72 -3.34 0.11 -20.12
CA LEU A 72 -3.79 1.51 -20.03
C LEU A 72 -3.66 2.07 -18.61
N TRP A 73 -3.80 1.21 -17.60
CA TRP A 73 -3.78 1.62 -16.19
C TRP A 73 -2.49 1.28 -15.47
N ARG A 74 -1.68 0.41 -16.05
CA ARG A 74 -0.48 -0.13 -15.39
C ARG A 74 0.46 0.95 -14.88
N LYS A 75 0.78 1.92 -15.72
CA LYS A 75 1.68 3.01 -15.35
C LYS A 75 1.10 3.86 -14.21
N LYS A 76 -0.16 4.24 -14.31
CA LYS A 76 -0.82 5.04 -13.26
C LYS A 76 -0.92 4.28 -11.94
N ALA A 77 -1.26 3.00 -12.00
CA ALA A 77 -1.35 2.16 -10.82
C ALA A 77 0.02 2.02 -10.14
N THR A 78 1.06 1.77 -10.92
CA THR A 78 2.42 1.66 -10.40
C THR A 78 2.87 2.96 -9.75
N GLU A 79 2.69 4.08 -10.40
CA GLU A 79 3.06 5.40 -9.87
C GLU A 79 2.29 5.72 -8.58
N TYR A 80 1.00 5.39 -8.56
CA TYR A 80 0.17 5.62 -7.38
C TYR A 80 0.67 4.81 -6.19
N ILE A 81 0.91 3.52 -6.38
CA ILE A 81 1.37 2.63 -5.31
C ILE A 81 2.76 3.05 -4.83
N GLN A 82 3.68 3.30 -5.74
CA GLN A 82 5.04 3.76 -5.38
C GLN A 82 4.99 5.07 -4.61
N GLY A 83 4.18 6.02 -5.05
CA GLY A 83 4.03 7.30 -4.36
C GLY A 83 3.49 7.15 -2.95
N LYS A 84 2.53 6.24 -2.75
CA LYS A 84 2.01 5.96 -1.41
C LYS A 84 3.04 5.28 -0.52
N LEU A 85 3.78 4.33 -1.06
CA LEU A 85 4.85 3.67 -0.30
C LEU A 85 5.94 4.67 0.11
N GLU A 86 6.35 5.55 -0.80
CA GLU A 86 7.32 6.60 -0.49
C GLU A 86 6.83 7.50 0.65
N LYS A 87 5.59 7.94 0.58
CA LYS A 87 5.03 8.83 1.59
C LYS A 87 4.90 8.14 2.95
N TYR A 88 4.33 6.94 2.98
CA TYR A 88 4.02 6.27 4.24
C TYR A 88 5.25 5.65 4.89
N LEU A 89 6.27 5.30 4.11
CA LEU A 89 7.51 4.72 4.62
C LEU A 89 8.67 5.74 4.72
N ASP A 90 8.39 7.01 4.57
CA ASP A 90 9.37 8.08 4.76
C ASP A 90 9.65 8.24 6.25
N PRO A 91 10.90 7.95 6.71
CA PRO A 91 11.23 8.07 8.13
C PRO A 91 11.18 9.50 8.66
N LYS A 92 11.18 10.48 7.79
CA LYS A 92 11.08 11.90 8.17
C LYS A 92 9.64 12.30 8.53
N VAL A 93 8.67 11.50 8.13
CA VAL A 93 7.25 11.76 8.43
C VAL A 93 6.85 10.96 9.65
N PRO A 94 6.41 11.61 10.75
CA PRO A 94 5.92 10.88 11.92
C PRO A 94 4.68 10.05 11.60
N LEU A 95 4.55 8.91 12.26
CA LEU A 95 3.40 8.03 12.09
C LEU A 95 2.07 8.79 12.25
N SER A 96 1.98 9.64 13.26
CA SER A 96 0.76 10.40 13.57
C SER A 96 0.34 11.39 12.47
N GLU A 97 1.24 11.75 11.57
CA GLU A 97 0.96 12.68 10.47
C GLU A 97 0.53 11.98 9.19
N LEU A 98 0.60 10.66 9.14
CA LEU A 98 0.18 9.92 7.97
C LEU A 98 -1.36 9.87 7.87
N PRO A 99 -1.95 10.32 6.75
CA PRO A 99 -3.39 10.36 6.61
C PRO A 99 -4.07 9.00 6.72
N THR A 100 -5.22 8.97 7.38
CA THR A 100 -6.10 7.79 7.46
C THR A 100 -7.46 8.05 6.81
N GLU A 101 -7.70 9.30 6.39
CA GLU A 101 -8.93 9.71 5.73
C GLU A 101 -8.61 10.41 4.43
N GLY A 102 -9.39 10.10 3.41
CA GLY A 102 -9.24 10.70 2.09
C GLY A 102 -10.30 11.71 1.73
#